data_20b1e6f723fa3e20c9451f97809297d5
#
_entry.id   20b1e6f723fa3e20c9451f97809297d5
#
_cell.length_a   1.000
_cell.length_b   1.000
_cell.length_c   1.000
_cell.angle_alpha   90.00
_cell.angle_beta   90.00
_cell.angle_gamma   90.00
#
_symmetry.space_group_name_H-M   'P 1'
#
loop_
_entity.id
_entity.type
_entity.pdbx_description
1 polymer ?
#
loop_
_entity_poly.entity_id
_entity_poly.type
_entity_poly.pdbx_seq_one_letter_code
_entity_poly.pdbx_strand_id
1 'polypeptide(L)'
;MCDLVAYNVKDYGYAEYAENIEVSNGEFRRTRSLIPFNYLDASMQAFRWDLYGENVEVQRSIAESFIKRFCEYQKAGKGLYIYSRTKGSGKTLLACSLANGVMEYLDICVKFVSVPELLEMTKKSYKDFMEKEDLEKIRTAELLILDDIGAETKKEWIDTELFRLVDYRYSNKRVTIFTSNISMNALKLNERIVDRIFSMCIKLDLPEKSIRTIQAHDENMEFLKGVIK
;
A
#
# COMPACT_ATOMS: atom_id res chain seq x y z
N MET A 1 6.06 -23.65 -5.55
CA MET A 1 7.32 -22.92 -5.75
C MET A 1 7.03 -21.86 -6.81
N CYS A 2 7.04 -20.57 -6.44
CA CYS A 2 7.10 -19.53 -7.43
C CYS A 2 8.55 -19.54 -7.94
N ASP A 3 8.75 -19.82 -9.21
CA ASP A 3 10.07 -19.79 -9.82
C ASP A 3 10.60 -18.37 -9.72
N LEU A 4 11.72 -18.21 -9.02
CA LEU A 4 12.52 -17.00 -8.98
C LEU A 4 13.14 -16.82 -10.36
N VAL A 5 12.50 -16.06 -11.23
CA VAL A 5 13.14 -15.61 -12.49
C VAL A 5 14.02 -14.42 -12.12
N ALA A 6 15.32 -14.68 -12.02
CA ALA A 6 16.33 -13.64 -11.90
C ALA A 6 16.37 -12.85 -13.22
N TYR A 7 15.79 -11.67 -13.25
CA TYR A 7 15.95 -10.76 -14.36
C TYR A 7 17.36 -10.17 -14.37
N ASN A 8 18.06 -10.38 -15.48
CA ASN A 8 19.40 -9.87 -15.70
C ASN A 8 19.32 -8.35 -15.96
N VAL A 9 19.95 -7.55 -15.11
CA VAL A 9 19.95 -6.07 -15.16
C VAL A 9 20.49 -5.51 -16.50
N LYS A 10 21.10 -6.34 -17.33
CA LYS A 10 21.66 -5.96 -18.64
C LYS A 10 20.63 -5.54 -19.69
N ASP A 11 19.36 -5.87 -19.55
CA ASP A 11 18.34 -5.61 -20.56
C ASP A 11 17.72 -4.19 -20.51
N TYR A 12 18.10 -3.36 -19.53
CA TYR A 12 17.50 -2.03 -19.33
C TYR A 12 18.43 -0.83 -19.55
N GLY A 13 19.59 -1.01 -20.20
CA GLY A 13 20.45 0.11 -20.64
C GLY A 13 21.12 0.94 -19.52
N TYR A 14 21.09 0.51 -18.27
CA TYR A 14 21.70 1.18 -17.12
C TYR A 14 23.00 0.51 -16.64
N ALA A 15 23.69 -0.21 -17.50
CA ALA A 15 24.83 -1.06 -17.14
C ALA A 15 26.11 -0.29 -16.73
N GLU A 16 26.20 1.02 -16.93
CA GLU A 16 27.42 1.78 -16.64
C GLU A 16 27.52 2.37 -15.21
N TYR A 17 26.45 2.33 -14.42
CA TYR A 17 26.46 2.86 -13.03
C TYR A 17 26.46 1.77 -11.95
N ALA A 18 26.43 0.51 -12.31
CA ALA A 18 26.22 -0.61 -11.37
C ALA A 18 27.50 -1.23 -10.81
N GLU A 19 28.70 -0.72 -11.12
CA GLU A 19 29.94 -1.38 -10.69
C GLU A 19 30.31 -1.22 -9.22
N ASN A 20 29.62 -0.39 -8.44
CA ASN A 20 29.96 -0.17 -7.03
C ASN A 20 28.82 0.01 -6.04
N ILE A 21 27.57 -0.27 -6.39
CA ILE A 21 26.46 -0.26 -5.44
C ILE A 21 25.68 -1.57 -5.60
N GLU A 22 25.84 -2.50 -4.68
CA GLU A 22 24.89 -3.59 -4.46
C GLU A 22 23.58 -3.00 -3.93
N VAL A 23 22.87 -2.28 -4.78
CA VAL A 23 21.48 -1.90 -4.50
C VAL A 23 20.69 -3.21 -4.58
N SER A 24 20.19 -3.68 -3.45
CA SER A 24 19.36 -4.86 -3.45
C SER A 24 18.18 -4.66 -4.43
N ASN A 25 17.77 -5.70 -5.15
CA ASN A 25 16.62 -5.63 -6.06
C ASN A 25 15.37 -5.07 -5.35
N GLY A 26 15.25 -5.26 -4.04
CA GLY A 26 14.19 -4.69 -3.19
C GLY A 26 14.24 -3.17 -3.10
N GLU A 27 15.41 -2.57 -2.92
CA GLU A 27 15.57 -1.12 -2.83
C GLU A 27 15.22 -0.43 -4.16
N PHE A 28 15.65 -0.97 -5.28
CA PHE A 28 15.28 -0.47 -6.61
C PHE A 28 13.77 -0.55 -6.85
N ARG A 29 13.10 -1.62 -6.40
CA ARG A 29 11.64 -1.77 -6.48
C ARG A 29 10.91 -0.74 -5.61
N ARG A 30 11.42 -0.46 -4.40
CA ARG A 30 10.84 0.56 -3.51
C ARG A 30 10.85 1.95 -4.15
N THR A 31 11.93 2.35 -4.81
CA THR A 31 12.00 3.67 -5.47
C THR A 31 10.98 3.84 -6.59
N ARG A 32 10.55 2.75 -7.24
CA ARG A 32 9.55 2.75 -8.31
C ARG A 32 8.12 2.55 -7.83
N SER A 33 7.94 2.22 -6.56
CA SER A 33 6.61 1.89 -6.00
C SER A 33 5.71 3.10 -5.77
N LEU A 34 6.24 4.32 -5.82
CA LEU A 34 5.56 5.56 -5.42
C LEU A 34 5.19 5.60 -3.92
N ILE A 35 5.74 4.72 -3.11
CA ILE A 35 5.59 4.78 -1.65
C ILE A 35 6.20 6.10 -1.17
N PRO A 36 5.48 6.88 -0.33
CA PRO A 36 6.00 8.13 0.19
C PRO A 36 7.32 7.94 0.95
N PHE A 37 8.22 8.92 0.83
CA PHE A 37 9.57 8.86 1.39
C PHE A 37 9.60 8.40 2.86
N ASN A 38 8.68 8.92 3.69
CA ASN A 38 8.59 8.56 5.12
C ASN A 38 8.24 7.08 5.37
N TYR A 39 7.86 6.32 4.35
CA TYR A 39 7.49 4.91 4.46
C TYR A 39 8.35 3.99 3.59
N LEU A 40 9.40 4.53 2.93
CA LEU A 40 10.28 3.72 2.08
C LEU A 40 10.97 2.61 2.87
N ASP A 41 11.37 2.89 4.11
CA ASP A 41 12.03 1.94 5.01
C ASP A 41 11.07 1.30 6.02
N ALA A 42 9.75 1.51 5.84
CA ALA A 42 8.76 0.90 6.72
C ALA A 42 8.84 -0.64 6.63
N SER A 43 8.95 -1.30 7.78
CA SER A 43 9.06 -2.75 7.87
C SER A 43 8.19 -3.32 8.96
N MET A 44 7.84 -4.61 8.84
CA MET A 44 7.06 -5.32 9.86
C MET A 44 7.81 -5.47 11.18
N GLN A 45 9.15 -5.52 11.12
CA GLN A 45 10.01 -5.61 12.29
C GLN A 45 9.99 -4.30 13.11
N ALA A 46 9.88 -3.16 12.42
CA ALA A 46 9.81 -1.84 13.05
C ALA A 46 8.37 -1.44 13.43
N PHE A 47 7.36 -2.19 12.99
CA PHE A 47 5.97 -1.84 13.31
C PHE A 47 5.65 -2.11 14.78
N ARG A 48 5.35 -1.07 15.52
CA ARG A 48 5.17 -1.05 16.97
C ARG A 48 3.77 -1.50 17.39
N TRP A 49 3.52 -2.82 17.35
CA TRP A 49 2.26 -3.44 17.81
C TRP A 49 1.99 -3.21 19.30
N ASP A 50 3.05 -3.08 20.10
CA ASP A 50 3.01 -2.83 21.53
C ASP A 50 2.32 -1.51 21.89
N LEU A 51 2.38 -0.50 21.01
CA LEU A 51 1.79 0.80 21.25
C LEU A 51 0.27 0.78 21.33
N TYR A 52 -0.40 -0.25 20.83
CA TYR A 52 -1.85 -0.36 20.96
C TYR A 52 -2.29 -0.64 22.41
N GLY A 53 -1.51 -1.41 23.17
CA GLY A 53 -1.82 -1.72 24.57
C GLY A 53 -2.97 -2.70 24.76
N GLU A 54 -3.36 -3.40 23.69
CA GLU A 54 -4.37 -4.45 23.67
C GLU A 54 -3.93 -5.62 22.78
N ASN A 55 -4.66 -6.73 22.82
CA ASN A 55 -4.31 -7.91 22.03
C ASN A 55 -4.54 -7.65 20.53
N VAL A 56 -3.47 -7.77 19.75
CA VAL A 56 -3.43 -7.58 18.29
C VAL A 56 -2.86 -8.81 17.56
N GLU A 57 -2.87 -9.96 18.19
CA GLU A 57 -2.29 -11.19 17.61
C GLU A 57 -2.95 -11.61 16.31
N VAL A 58 -4.27 -11.43 16.18
CA VAL A 58 -5.01 -11.75 14.96
C VAL A 58 -4.56 -10.82 13.83
N GLN A 59 -4.48 -9.51 14.08
CA GLN A 59 -4.03 -8.52 13.10
C GLN A 59 -2.59 -8.80 12.67
N ARG A 60 -1.72 -9.08 13.62
CA ARG A 60 -0.33 -9.44 13.38
C ARG A 60 -0.22 -10.72 12.55
N SER A 61 -0.97 -11.75 12.88
CA SER A 61 -0.98 -13.03 12.15
C SER A 61 -1.44 -12.85 10.71
N ILE A 62 -2.48 -12.04 10.47
CA ILE A 62 -2.94 -11.71 9.11
C ILE A 62 -1.83 -10.99 8.34
N ALA A 63 -1.20 -9.97 8.95
CA ALA A 63 -0.12 -9.20 8.35
C ALA A 63 1.09 -10.07 7.98
N GLU A 64 1.55 -10.92 8.90
CA GLU A 64 2.64 -11.87 8.66
C GLU A 64 2.30 -12.90 7.59
N SER A 65 1.06 -13.44 7.61
CA SER A 65 0.56 -14.37 6.61
C SER A 65 0.55 -13.73 5.22
N PHE A 66 0.16 -12.45 5.12
CA PHE A 66 0.11 -11.73 3.85
C PHE A 66 1.49 -11.70 3.16
N ILE A 67 2.56 -11.41 3.90
CA ILE A 67 3.92 -11.41 3.34
C ILE A 67 4.37 -12.85 3.01
N LYS A 68 4.30 -13.77 3.99
CA LYS A 68 4.83 -15.13 3.86
C LYS A 68 4.13 -15.95 2.76
N ARG A 69 2.85 -15.67 2.52
CA ARG A 69 1.99 -16.43 1.59
C ARG A 69 1.44 -15.57 0.45
N PHE A 70 2.12 -14.49 0.09
CA PHE A 70 1.63 -13.54 -0.91
C PHE A 70 1.20 -14.19 -2.23
N CYS A 71 1.93 -15.21 -2.70
CA CYS A 71 1.58 -15.94 -3.92
C CYS A 71 0.18 -16.60 -3.83
N GLU A 72 -0.26 -17.01 -2.63
CA GLU A 72 -1.60 -17.56 -2.44
C GLU A 72 -2.66 -16.46 -2.47
N TYR A 73 -2.38 -15.31 -1.85
CA TYR A 73 -3.23 -14.13 -1.95
C TYR A 73 -3.40 -13.69 -3.40
N GLN A 74 -2.30 -13.67 -4.16
CA GLN A 74 -2.29 -13.31 -5.58
C GLN A 74 -3.12 -14.29 -6.42
N LYS A 75 -2.92 -15.61 -6.26
CA LYS A 75 -3.72 -16.64 -6.95
C LYS A 75 -5.21 -16.51 -6.66
N ALA A 76 -5.55 -16.21 -5.41
CA ALA A 76 -6.93 -16.04 -4.97
C ALA A 76 -7.52 -14.67 -5.35
N GLY A 77 -6.70 -13.70 -5.76
CA GLY A 77 -7.11 -12.31 -5.99
C GLY A 77 -7.55 -11.62 -4.70
N LYS A 78 -6.95 -11.99 -3.56
CA LYS A 78 -7.30 -11.45 -2.23
C LYS A 78 -6.26 -10.42 -1.79
N GLY A 79 -6.73 -9.29 -1.31
CA GLY A 79 -5.96 -8.24 -0.67
C GLY A 79 -6.43 -7.98 0.76
N LEU A 80 -6.15 -6.79 1.25
CA LEU A 80 -6.51 -6.38 2.62
C LEU A 80 -7.32 -5.08 2.59
N TYR A 81 -8.25 -4.97 3.53
CA TYR A 81 -8.89 -3.71 3.87
C TYR A 81 -8.49 -3.34 5.29
N ILE A 82 -7.52 -2.43 5.42
CA ILE A 82 -6.97 -1.99 6.70
C ILE A 82 -7.79 -0.81 7.21
N TYR A 83 -8.48 -1.02 8.31
CA TYR A 83 -9.43 -0.07 8.87
C TYR A 83 -9.10 0.30 10.30
N SER A 84 -9.30 1.56 10.61
CA SER A 84 -9.51 2.10 11.96
C SER A 84 -10.13 3.49 11.79
N ARG A 85 -11.13 3.83 12.58
CA ARG A 85 -11.76 5.16 12.61
C ARG A 85 -10.75 6.22 13.07
N THR A 86 -9.84 5.83 13.95
CA THR A 86 -8.83 6.72 14.51
C THR A 86 -7.78 7.10 13.49
N LYS A 87 -7.60 8.40 13.29
CA LYS A 87 -6.49 8.93 12.50
C LYS A 87 -5.16 8.67 13.22
N GLY A 88 -4.11 8.36 12.44
CA GLY A 88 -2.80 8.07 13.04
C GLY A 88 -2.67 6.69 13.69
N SER A 89 -3.63 5.78 13.45
CA SER A 89 -3.59 4.40 13.95
C SER A 89 -2.61 3.48 13.21
N GLY A 90 -1.80 3.99 12.26
CA GLY A 90 -0.78 3.19 11.59
C GLY A 90 -1.24 2.47 10.32
N LYS A 91 -2.45 2.71 9.79
CA LYS A 91 -2.97 2.03 8.57
C LYS A 91 -2.03 2.12 7.38
N THR A 92 -1.65 3.34 6.99
CA THR A 92 -0.74 3.59 5.87
C THR A 92 0.64 2.99 6.13
N LEU A 93 1.16 3.16 7.36
CA LEU A 93 2.45 2.58 7.78
C LEU A 93 2.42 1.05 7.65
N LEU A 94 1.36 0.39 8.12
CA LEU A 94 1.21 -1.06 7.99
C LEU A 94 1.12 -1.48 6.52
N ALA A 95 0.31 -0.80 5.70
CA ALA A 95 0.19 -1.09 4.28
C ALA A 95 1.54 -1.00 3.55
N CYS A 96 2.33 0.04 3.82
CA CYS A 96 3.66 0.21 3.25
C CYS A 96 4.65 -0.85 3.79
N SER A 97 4.61 -1.18 5.09
CA SER A 97 5.44 -2.25 5.67
C SER A 97 5.16 -3.61 5.04
N LEU A 98 3.89 -3.91 4.76
CA LEU A 98 3.50 -5.14 4.07
C LEU A 98 4.03 -5.17 2.64
N ALA A 99 3.86 -4.09 1.89
CA ALA A 99 4.33 -3.99 0.51
C ALA A 99 5.87 -4.07 0.42
N ASN A 100 6.59 -3.38 1.31
CA ASN A 100 8.04 -3.48 1.41
C ASN A 100 8.48 -4.91 1.71
N GLY A 101 7.83 -5.56 2.68
CA GLY A 101 8.12 -6.95 3.02
C GLY A 101 7.89 -7.90 1.85
N VAL A 102 6.84 -7.71 1.06
CA VAL A 102 6.62 -8.52 -0.16
C VAL A 102 7.72 -8.27 -1.20
N MET A 103 8.13 -7.00 -1.42
CA MET A 103 9.20 -6.64 -2.37
C MET A 103 10.59 -7.16 -1.98
N GLU A 104 10.82 -7.48 -0.71
CA GLU A 104 12.08 -8.12 -0.27
C GLU A 104 12.23 -9.55 -0.80
N TYR A 105 11.12 -10.27 -0.95
CA TYR A 105 11.12 -11.69 -1.32
C TYR A 105 10.68 -11.96 -2.75
N LEU A 106 9.93 -11.05 -3.37
CA LEU A 106 9.31 -11.25 -4.67
C LEU A 106 9.61 -10.11 -5.63
N ASP A 107 9.88 -10.46 -6.88
CA ASP A 107 10.04 -9.50 -7.97
C ASP A 107 8.66 -9.19 -8.58
N ILE A 108 7.95 -8.27 -7.95
CA ILE A 108 6.61 -7.84 -8.37
C ILE A 108 6.53 -6.32 -8.51
N CYS A 109 5.63 -5.87 -9.38
CA CYS A 109 5.32 -4.46 -9.51
C CYS A 109 4.37 -4.03 -8.38
N VAL A 110 4.88 -3.18 -7.50
CA VAL A 110 4.09 -2.54 -6.44
C VAL A 110 3.88 -1.07 -6.79
N LYS A 111 2.68 -0.56 -6.52
CA LYS A 111 2.35 0.86 -6.62
C LYS A 111 1.60 1.32 -5.37
N PHE A 112 1.86 2.56 -5.00
CA PHE A 112 1.14 3.30 -3.97
C PHE A 112 0.47 4.51 -4.61
N VAL A 113 -0.75 4.79 -4.25
CA VAL A 113 -1.44 6.04 -4.58
C VAL A 113 -2.52 6.31 -3.52
N SER A 114 -2.65 7.56 -3.08
CA SER A 114 -3.82 7.97 -2.31
C SER A 114 -5.01 8.22 -3.23
N VAL A 115 -6.24 8.05 -2.73
CA VAL A 115 -7.43 8.32 -3.55
C VAL A 115 -7.48 9.78 -4.04
N PRO A 116 -7.17 10.80 -3.23
CA PRO A 116 -7.10 12.17 -3.75
C PRO A 116 -6.10 12.36 -4.89
N GLU A 117 -4.91 11.77 -4.78
CA GLU A 117 -3.86 11.84 -5.80
C GLU A 117 -4.27 11.11 -7.08
N LEU A 118 -4.84 9.91 -6.97
CA LEU A 118 -5.40 9.17 -8.09
C LEU A 118 -6.41 10.01 -8.88
N LEU A 119 -7.32 10.70 -8.18
CA LEU A 119 -8.33 11.55 -8.79
C LEU A 119 -7.71 12.79 -9.47
N GLU A 120 -6.64 13.32 -8.93
CA GLU A 120 -5.90 14.43 -9.56
C GLU A 120 -5.17 13.96 -10.82
N MET A 121 -4.45 12.84 -10.76
CA MET A 121 -3.81 12.21 -11.91
C MET A 121 -4.83 11.89 -13.02
N THR A 122 -6.01 11.36 -12.65
CA THR A 122 -7.09 11.09 -13.59
C THR A 122 -7.53 12.34 -14.33
N LYS A 123 -7.69 13.48 -13.65
CA LYS A 123 -8.03 14.75 -14.31
C LYS A 123 -6.94 15.24 -15.27
N LYS A 124 -5.67 15.09 -14.88
CA LYS A 124 -4.52 15.47 -15.71
C LYS A 124 -4.40 14.60 -16.95
N SER A 125 -4.68 13.30 -16.83
CA SER A 125 -4.57 12.31 -17.91
C SER A 125 -5.45 12.59 -19.13
N TYR A 126 -6.51 13.39 -18.99
CA TYR A 126 -7.32 13.84 -20.13
C TYR A 126 -6.55 14.80 -21.08
N LYS A 127 -5.45 15.37 -20.62
CA LYS A 127 -4.64 16.33 -21.39
C LYS A 127 -3.18 15.90 -21.57
N ASP A 128 -2.71 14.96 -20.77
CA ASP A 128 -1.32 14.53 -20.72
C ASP A 128 -1.22 13.01 -20.90
N PHE A 129 -0.45 12.62 -21.93
CA PHE A 129 -0.22 11.22 -22.25
C PHE A 129 0.61 10.50 -21.18
N MET A 130 1.58 11.18 -20.57
CA MET A 130 2.44 10.59 -19.52
C MET A 130 1.63 10.23 -18.29
N GLU A 131 0.72 11.12 -17.86
CA GLU A 131 -0.19 10.84 -16.75
C GLU A 131 -1.10 9.64 -17.03
N LYS A 132 -1.51 9.45 -18.29
CA LYS A 132 -2.30 8.28 -18.69
C LYS A 132 -1.49 6.98 -18.57
N GLU A 133 -0.23 7.01 -18.94
CA GLU A 133 0.68 5.86 -18.79
C GLU A 133 0.91 5.51 -17.32
N ASP A 134 1.10 6.49 -16.46
CA ASP A 134 1.29 6.26 -15.03
C ASP A 134 0.03 5.72 -14.35
N LEU A 135 -1.16 6.20 -14.73
CA LEU A 135 -2.43 5.59 -14.30
C LEU A 135 -2.57 4.13 -14.74
N GLU A 136 -2.10 3.79 -15.93
CA GLU A 136 -2.12 2.40 -16.40
C GLU A 136 -1.15 1.53 -15.59
N LYS A 137 0.03 2.03 -15.22
CA LYS A 137 0.96 1.35 -14.30
C LYS A 137 0.34 1.11 -12.93
N ILE A 138 -0.40 2.09 -12.38
CA ILE A 138 -1.14 1.95 -11.13
C ILE A 138 -2.24 0.89 -11.27
N ARG A 139 -3.02 0.95 -12.35
CA ARG A 139 -4.14 0.04 -12.60
C ARG A 139 -3.68 -1.42 -12.71
N THR A 140 -2.56 -1.65 -13.39
CA THR A 140 -2.04 -2.98 -13.73
C THR A 140 -1.06 -3.56 -12.71
N ALA A 141 -0.58 -2.78 -11.74
CA ALA A 141 0.34 -3.24 -10.70
C ALA A 141 -0.12 -4.55 -10.04
N GLU A 142 0.80 -5.45 -9.75
CA GLU A 142 0.49 -6.74 -9.10
C GLU A 142 0.00 -6.54 -7.67
N LEU A 143 0.61 -5.60 -6.96
CA LEU A 143 0.13 -5.11 -5.65
C LEU A 143 -0.07 -3.60 -5.72
N LEU A 144 -1.27 -3.14 -5.39
CA LEU A 144 -1.60 -1.72 -5.24
C LEU A 144 -1.93 -1.41 -3.78
N ILE A 145 -1.35 -0.36 -3.25
CA ILE A 145 -1.86 0.31 -2.05
C ILE A 145 -2.73 1.48 -2.52
N LEU A 146 -4.03 1.42 -2.23
CA LEU A 146 -4.96 2.52 -2.45
C LEU A 146 -5.31 3.14 -1.09
N ASP A 147 -4.63 4.24 -0.79
CA ASP A 147 -4.65 4.84 0.54
C ASP A 147 -5.81 5.83 0.71
N ASP A 148 -6.41 5.80 1.90
CA ASP A 148 -7.46 6.72 2.41
C ASP A 148 -8.76 6.71 1.58
N ILE A 149 -9.24 5.51 1.20
CA ILE A 149 -10.52 5.35 0.50
C ILE A 149 -11.72 5.70 1.40
N GLY A 150 -12.69 6.39 0.82
CA GLY A 150 -13.95 6.78 1.48
C GLY A 150 -13.92 8.18 2.11
N ALA A 151 -12.79 8.90 2.02
CA ALA A 151 -12.67 10.29 2.49
C ALA A 151 -13.14 11.31 1.43
N GLU A 152 -13.34 10.90 0.20
CA GLU A 152 -13.69 11.73 -0.94
C GLU A 152 -15.13 12.28 -0.87
N THR A 153 -15.31 13.47 -1.41
CA THR A 153 -16.64 14.05 -1.58
C THR A 153 -17.42 13.29 -2.66
N LYS A 154 -18.65 12.89 -2.35
CA LYS A 154 -19.52 12.15 -3.27
C LYS A 154 -19.77 12.94 -4.56
N LYS A 155 -19.23 12.45 -5.69
CA LYS A 155 -19.43 12.98 -7.05
C LYS A 155 -19.46 11.81 -8.03
N GLU A 156 -20.38 11.84 -8.97
CA GLU A 156 -20.62 10.76 -9.93
C GLU A 156 -19.36 10.36 -10.74
N TRP A 157 -18.56 11.33 -11.15
CA TRP A 157 -17.34 11.05 -11.90
C TRP A 157 -16.28 10.33 -11.03
N ILE A 158 -16.24 10.61 -9.71
CA ILE A 158 -15.34 9.92 -8.76
C ILE A 158 -15.74 8.45 -8.63
N ASP A 159 -17.03 8.19 -8.43
CA ASP A 159 -17.57 6.83 -8.39
C ASP A 159 -17.24 6.07 -9.69
N THR A 160 -17.34 6.75 -10.84
CA THR A 160 -17.01 6.15 -12.14
C THR A 160 -15.54 5.76 -12.23
N GLU A 161 -14.61 6.62 -11.85
CA GLU A 161 -13.17 6.33 -11.95
C GLU A 161 -12.73 5.29 -10.92
N LEU A 162 -13.21 5.38 -9.68
CA LEU A 162 -12.95 4.35 -8.68
C LEU A 162 -13.53 2.99 -9.10
N PHE A 163 -14.73 2.99 -9.68
CA PHE A 163 -15.31 1.76 -10.21
C PHE A 163 -14.41 1.15 -11.29
N ARG A 164 -13.95 1.93 -12.27
CA ARG A 164 -13.07 1.44 -13.35
C ARG A 164 -11.79 0.79 -12.79
N LEU A 165 -11.16 1.43 -11.79
CA LEU A 165 -9.97 0.89 -11.17
C LEU A 165 -10.26 -0.40 -10.40
N VAL A 166 -11.23 -0.37 -9.49
CA VAL A 166 -11.56 -1.50 -8.62
C VAL A 166 -12.10 -2.68 -9.42
N ASP A 167 -12.96 -2.44 -10.41
CA ASP A 167 -13.51 -3.47 -11.30
C ASP A 167 -12.42 -4.17 -12.12
N TYR A 168 -11.51 -3.40 -12.70
CA TYR A 168 -10.37 -3.97 -13.44
C TYR A 168 -9.53 -4.87 -12.53
N ARG A 169 -9.19 -4.39 -11.32
CA ARG A 169 -8.34 -5.13 -10.38
C ARG A 169 -9.03 -6.38 -9.86
N TYR A 170 -10.32 -6.30 -9.54
CA TYR A 170 -11.15 -7.44 -9.17
C TYR A 170 -11.19 -8.49 -10.28
N SER A 171 -11.52 -8.08 -11.50
CA SER A 171 -11.67 -8.97 -12.66
C SER A 171 -10.35 -9.65 -13.07
N ASN A 172 -9.22 -8.99 -12.84
CA ASN A 172 -7.89 -9.51 -13.16
C ASN A 172 -7.15 -10.08 -11.93
N LYS A 173 -7.84 -10.30 -10.81
CA LYS A 173 -7.27 -10.84 -9.56
C LYS A 173 -6.02 -10.08 -9.09
N ARG A 174 -5.98 -8.76 -9.29
CA ARG A 174 -4.87 -7.91 -8.84
C ARG A 174 -4.99 -7.60 -7.36
N VAL A 175 -3.97 -7.93 -6.58
CA VAL A 175 -3.97 -7.74 -5.12
C VAL A 175 -4.01 -6.25 -4.78
N THR A 176 -4.95 -5.87 -3.91
CA THR A 176 -5.09 -4.47 -3.48
C THR A 176 -5.16 -4.38 -1.96
N ILE A 177 -4.34 -3.51 -1.38
CA ILE A 177 -4.47 -3.09 0.01
C ILE A 177 -5.20 -1.75 0.00
N PHE A 178 -6.37 -1.71 0.62
CA PHE A 178 -7.09 -0.47 0.88
C PHE A 178 -6.82 -0.03 2.31
N THR A 179 -6.63 1.26 2.54
CA THR A 179 -6.68 1.83 3.88
C THR A 179 -7.86 2.77 4.01
N SER A 180 -8.50 2.82 5.14
CA SER A 180 -9.65 3.68 5.36
C SER A 180 -9.87 4.05 6.83
N ASN A 181 -10.44 5.23 7.03
CA ASN A 181 -11.02 5.64 8.31
C ASN A 181 -12.52 5.28 8.42
N ILE A 182 -13.07 4.63 7.40
CA ILE A 182 -14.48 4.23 7.30
C ILE A 182 -14.53 2.72 7.19
N SER A 183 -15.40 2.08 7.98
CA SER A 183 -15.60 0.64 7.87
C SER A 183 -16.18 0.28 6.50
N MET A 184 -15.89 -0.90 5.98
CA MET A 184 -16.40 -1.38 4.69
C MET A 184 -17.91 -1.19 4.55
N ASN A 185 -18.66 -1.52 5.61
CA ASN A 185 -20.13 -1.42 5.63
C ASN A 185 -20.66 0.01 5.61
N ALA A 186 -19.82 1.00 5.96
CA ALA A 186 -20.18 2.40 6.03
C ALA A 186 -19.62 3.23 4.85
N LEU A 187 -18.92 2.61 3.92
CA LEU A 187 -18.44 3.28 2.72
C LEU A 187 -19.62 3.86 1.92
N LYS A 188 -19.52 5.16 1.63
CA LYS A 188 -20.55 5.88 0.86
C LYS A 188 -20.25 5.91 -0.64
N LEU A 189 -19.68 4.86 -1.16
CA LEU A 189 -19.39 4.65 -2.57
C LEU A 189 -20.55 3.89 -3.25
N ASN A 190 -20.49 3.82 -4.58
CA ASN A 190 -21.43 3.00 -5.34
C ASN A 190 -21.41 1.54 -4.83
N GLU A 191 -22.56 0.92 -4.65
CA GLU A 191 -22.71 -0.45 -4.13
C GLU A 191 -21.84 -1.46 -4.90
N ARG A 192 -21.71 -1.30 -6.22
CA ARG A 192 -20.86 -2.18 -7.05
C ARG A 192 -19.38 -2.10 -6.68
N ILE A 193 -18.88 -0.93 -6.23
CA ILE A 193 -17.50 -0.78 -5.75
C ILE A 193 -17.36 -1.51 -4.44
N VAL A 194 -18.30 -1.27 -3.52
CA VAL A 194 -18.31 -1.86 -2.18
C VAL A 194 -18.34 -3.38 -2.26
N ASP A 195 -19.21 -3.96 -3.08
CA ASP A 195 -19.32 -5.41 -3.31
C ASP A 195 -17.99 -6.03 -3.79
N ARG A 196 -17.27 -5.34 -4.68
CA ARG A 196 -15.96 -5.80 -5.16
C ARG A 196 -14.92 -5.76 -4.08
N ILE A 197 -14.87 -4.67 -3.30
CA ILE A 197 -13.96 -4.55 -2.16
C ILE A 197 -14.21 -5.68 -1.16
N PHE A 198 -15.47 -5.96 -0.82
CA PHE A 198 -15.82 -7.10 0.03
C PHE A 198 -15.35 -8.43 -0.54
N SER A 199 -15.54 -8.62 -1.84
CA SER A 199 -15.18 -9.87 -2.52
C SER A 199 -13.66 -10.07 -2.62
N MET A 200 -12.88 -8.99 -2.75
CA MET A 200 -11.45 -9.06 -3.00
C MET A 200 -10.57 -8.81 -1.76
N CYS A 201 -11.15 -8.46 -0.59
CA CYS A 201 -10.35 -8.11 0.59
C CYS A 201 -10.68 -8.92 1.83
N ILE A 202 -9.65 -9.22 2.59
CA ILE A 202 -9.74 -9.66 3.98
C ILE A 202 -9.72 -8.39 4.84
N LYS A 203 -10.66 -8.30 5.77
CA LYS A 203 -10.74 -7.17 6.70
C LYS A 203 -9.66 -7.28 7.77
N LEU A 204 -8.94 -6.19 8.01
CA LEU A 204 -7.95 -6.05 9.06
C LEU A 204 -8.25 -4.77 9.85
N ASP A 205 -8.91 -4.94 10.99
CA ASP A 205 -9.26 -3.83 11.87
C ASP A 205 -8.10 -3.55 12.83
N LEU A 206 -7.54 -2.35 12.75
CA LEU A 206 -6.57 -1.87 13.74
C LEU A 206 -7.31 -1.24 14.93
N PRO A 207 -6.73 -1.32 16.13
CA PRO A 207 -7.27 -0.68 17.31
C PRO A 207 -7.54 0.82 17.13
N GLU A 208 -8.54 1.31 17.83
CA GLU A 208 -8.96 2.73 17.78
C GLU A 208 -8.02 3.61 18.64
N LYS A 209 -6.72 3.55 18.34
CA LYS A 209 -5.68 4.27 19.05
C LYS A 209 -4.71 4.93 18.07
N SER A 210 -4.36 6.20 18.29
CA SER A 210 -3.34 6.89 17.51
C SER A 210 -1.94 6.49 18.01
N ILE A 211 -1.20 5.76 17.18
CA ILE A 211 0.21 5.44 17.45
C ILE A 211 1.15 6.52 16.92
N ARG A 212 0.72 7.30 15.92
CA ARG A 212 1.52 8.39 15.33
C ARG A 212 1.93 9.43 16.37
N THR A 213 1.00 9.82 17.24
CA THR A 213 1.26 10.83 18.27
C THR A 213 2.30 10.33 19.28
N ILE A 214 2.23 9.04 19.63
CA ILE A 214 3.17 8.41 20.57
C ILE A 214 4.56 8.34 19.91
N GLN A 215 4.65 7.83 18.70
CA GLN A 215 5.92 7.74 17.95
C GLN A 215 6.56 9.13 17.76
N ALA A 216 5.80 10.12 17.33
CA ALA A 216 6.30 11.48 17.17
C ALA A 216 6.80 12.09 18.47
N HIS A 217 6.16 11.79 19.61
CA HIS A 217 6.65 12.20 20.91
C HIS A 217 7.99 11.56 21.24
N ASP A 218 8.10 10.24 21.08
CA ASP A 218 9.32 9.47 21.35
C ASP A 218 10.49 9.96 20.47
N GLU A 219 10.26 10.11 19.16
CA GLU A 219 11.24 10.63 18.19
C GLU A 219 11.70 12.05 18.54
N ASN A 220 10.78 12.96 18.90
CA ASN A 220 11.12 14.31 19.29
C ASN A 220 11.96 14.34 20.58
N MET A 221 11.62 13.49 21.56
CA MET A 221 12.40 13.38 22.80
C MET A 221 13.81 12.82 22.56
N GLU A 222 13.94 11.86 21.66
CA GLU A 222 15.24 11.30 21.29
C GLU A 222 16.08 12.33 20.53
N PHE A 223 15.51 13.04 19.58
CA PHE A 223 16.17 14.13 18.87
C PHE A 223 16.67 15.22 19.84
N LEU A 224 15.84 15.65 20.78
CA LEU A 224 16.21 16.66 21.77
C LEU A 224 17.38 16.19 22.65
N LYS A 225 17.41 14.93 23.08
CA LYS A 225 18.53 14.35 23.84
C LYS A 225 19.84 14.38 23.06
N GLY A 226 19.77 14.28 21.72
CA GLY A 226 20.95 14.34 20.85
C GLY A 226 21.47 15.76 20.60
N VAL A 227 20.59 16.76 20.62
CA VAL A 227 20.91 18.15 20.26
C VAL A 227 21.19 19.01 21.48
N ILE A 228 20.56 18.75 22.62
CA ILE A 228 20.80 19.45 23.89
C ILE A 228 21.90 18.68 24.64
N LYS A 229 23.14 19.02 24.35
CA LYS A 229 24.35 18.61 25.12
C LYS A 229 24.89 19.76 25.90
#